data_c9201fc723c0bda364fae0e59768ee8e
#
_entry.id   c9201fc723c0bda364fae0e59768ee8e
#
_cell.length_a   1.000
_cell.length_b   1.000
_cell.length_c   1.000
_cell.angle_alpha   90.00
_cell.angle_beta   90.00
_cell.angle_gamma   90.00
#
_symmetry.space_group_name_H-M   'P 1'
#
loop_
_entity.id
_entity.type
_entity.pdbx_description
1 polymer ?
#
loop_
_entity_poly.entity_id
_entity_poly.type
_entity_poly.pdbx_seq_one_letter_code
_entity_poly.pdbx_strand_id
1 'polypeptide(L)'
;MDSIIWRGMTRRELDGAYNNSAAVKSSAEKLAEWSARSERIRSRPGAFLDFRYGPRPRNRVDVFQCGRAQAPLFVFIHGGYWQRNSKEIFACIAEGPLANGFDAALVGYTLAPEATLTEIVGEVRRAVRWLRVDGPRLGITAKKIVLSGWSAGGHLTATALAEADAGLAISGIFDLEPCRLNYLNDKLQLSLEEQIALSPIRQLPATASPLVIAFGTGELPELQRQSRDYHSARKEVGLPSEQMPLIGHDHFSILEELASPDGKLAACVSRLVA
;
A
#
# COMPACT_ATOMS: atom_id res chain seq x y z
N MET A 1 -20.32 -16.15 27.77
CA MET A 1 -19.86 -14.80 27.33
C MET A 1 -18.60 -15.02 26.56
N ASP A 2 -18.50 -14.45 25.38
CA ASP A 2 -17.28 -14.54 24.57
C ASP A 2 -16.13 -13.82 25.32
N SER A 3 -14.96 -14.42 25.39
CA SER A 3 -13.81 -13.82 26.06
C SER A 3 -13.32 -12.60 25.28
N ILE A 4 -12.90 -11.57 26.02
CA ILE A 4 -12.24 -10.39 25.44
C ILE A 4 -10.84 -10.80 25.01
N ILE A 5 -10.48 -10.52 23.75
CA ILE A 5 -9.19 -10.90 23.17
C ILE A 5 -8.35 -9.72 22.70
N TRP A 6 -8.96 -8.54 22.44
CA TRP A 6 -8.27 -7.35 21.99
C TRP A 6 -9.00 -6.08 22.42
N ARG A 7 -8.36 -5.20 23.21
CA ARG A 7 -8.84 -3.83 23.56
C ARG A 7 -10.34 -3.73 23.88
N GLY A 8 -10.87 -4.66 24.65
CA GLY A 8 -12.29 -4.72 25.01
C GLY A 8 -13.17 -5.43 23.99
N MET A 9 -12.64 -5.94 22.90
CA MET A 9 -13.37 -6.66 21.85
C MET A 9 -13.29 -8.18 22.02
N THR A 10 -14.41 -8.85 21.79
CA THR A 10 -14.51 -10.29 21.52
C THR A 10 -13.96 -10.61 20.14
N ARG A 11 -13.76 -11.89 19.81
CA ARG A 11 -13.35 -12.32 18.46
C ARG A 11 -14.31 -11.79 17.38
N ARG A 12 -15.61 -11.90 17.58
CA ARG A 12 -16.62 -11.47 16.61
C ARG A 12 -16.58 -9.95 16.36
N GLU A 13 -16.42 -9.16 17.41
CA GLU A 13 -16.29 -7.71 17.30
C GLU A 13 -15.00 -7.32 16.58
N LEU A 14 -13.89 -8.00 16.88
CA LEU A 14 -12.62 -7.79 16.20
C LEU A 14 -12.68 -8.19 14.71
N ASP A 15 -13.36 -9.28 14.37
CA ASP A 15 -13.62 -9.68 13.00
C ASP A 15 -14.38 -8.58 12.23
N GLY A 16 -15.39 -7.99 12.86
CA GLY A 16 -16.14 -6.86 12.30
C GLY A 16 -15.31 -5.59 12.14
N ALA A 17 -14.43 -5.29 13.12
CA ALA A 17 -13.56 -4.12 13.12
C ALA A 17 -12.52 -4.11 11.98
N TYR A 18 -12.28 -5.26 11.34
CA TYR A 18 -11.38 -5.42 10.18
C TYR A 18 -12.11 -5.81 8.89
N ASN A 19 -13.44 -5.87 8.88
CA ASN A 19 -14.20 -6.22 7.67
C ASN A 19 -14.57 -4.98 6.83
N ASN A 20 -13.55 -4.37 6.21
CA ASN A 20 -13.69 -3.17 5.39
C ASN A 20 -14.68 -3.37 4.21
N SER A 21 -14.71 -4.57 3.62
CA SER A 21 -15.61 -4.85 2.50
C SER A 21 -17.08 -4.85 2.93
N ALA A 22 -17.39 -5.32 4.14
CA ALA A 22 -18.75 -5.25 4.67
C ALA A 22 -19.14 -3.83 5.14
N ALA A 23 -18.16 -3.05 5.61
CA ALA A 23 -18.38 -1.68 6.05
C ALA A 23 -18.73 -0.73 4.89
N VAL A 24 -18.28 -1.02 3.66
CA VAL A 24 -18.54 -0.23 2.46
C VAL A 24 -19.37 -1.05 1.47
N LYS A 25 -20.69 -0.80 1.43
CA LYS A 25 -21.64 -1.58 0.61
C LYS A 25 -21.28 -1.64 -0.87
N SER A 26 -20.70 -0.57 -1.43
CA SER A 26 -20.26 -0.47 -2.83
C SER A 26 -18.86 -1.00 -3.09
N SER A 27 -18.22 -1.70 -2.15
CA SER A 27 -16.83 -2.15 -2.27
C SER A 27 -16.57 -3.06 -3.48
N ALA A 28 -17.49 -3.97 -3.80
CA ALA A 28 -17.39 -4.86 -4.97
C ALA A 28 -17.53 -4.09 -6.28
N GLU A 29 -18.49 -3.14 -6.33
CA GLU A 29 -18.72 -2.27 -7.50
C GLU A 29 -17.52 -1.37 -7.76
N LYS A 30 -16.90 -0.82 -6.70
CA LYS A 30 -15.66 -0.04 -6.81
C LYS A 30 -14.51 -0.85 -7.37
N LEU A 31 -14.30 -2.07 -6.92
CA LEU A 31 -13.26 -2.95 -7.47
C LEU A 31 -13.52 -3.29 -8.95
N ALA A 32 -14.77 -3.51 -9.34
CA ALA A 32 -15.14 -3.76 -10.74
C ALA A 32 -14.91 -2.50 -11.61
N GLU A 33 -15.27 -1.32 -11.12
CA GLU A 33 -15.00 -0.03 -11.77
C GLU A 33 -13.49 0.18 -11.98
N TRP A 34 -12.68 -0.01 -10.94
CA TRP A 34 -11.23 0.10 -11.04
C TRP A 34 -10.64 -0.91 -12.02
N SER A 35 -11.12 -2.15 -12.03
CA SER A 35 -10.70 -3.15 -13.00
C SER A 35 -10.95 -2.70 -14.44
N ALA A 36 -12.15 -2.19 -14.73
CA ALA A 36 -12.51 -1.70 -16.05
C ALA A 36 -11.70 -0.45 -16.47
N ARG A 37 -11.45 0.48 -15.54
CA ARG A 37 -10.57 1.64 -15.78
C ARG A 37 -9.13 1.19 -16.03
N SER A 38 -8.67 0.21 -15.27
CA SER A 38 -7.31 -0.32 -15.36
C SER A 38 -7.00 -0.96 -16.70
N GLU A 39 -7.97 -1.62 -17.36
CA GLU A 39 -7.80 -2.17 -18.70
C GLU A 39 -7.39 -1.09 -19.71
N ARG A 40 -8.00 0.11 -19.61
CA ARG A 40 -7.65 1.25 -20.49
C ARG A 40 -6.22 1.74 -20.24
N ILE A 41 -5.81 1.82 -18.97
CA ILE A 41 -4.45 2.25 -18.63
C ILE A 41 -3.42 1.20 -19.08
N ARG A 42 -3.73 -0.06 -18.94
CA ARG A 42 -2.85 -1.18 -19.35
C ARG A 42 -2.71 -1.31 -20.86
N SER A 43 -3.66 -0.80 -21.64
CA SER A 43 -3.62 -0.82 -23.11
C SER A 43 -3.07 0.46 -23.75
N ARG A 44 -2.67 1.47 -22.94
CA ARG A 44 -2.15 2.74 -23.46
C ARG A 44 -0.74 2.62 -24.06
N PRO A 45 -0.34 3.47 -25.01
CA PRO A 45 1.07 3.62 -25.38
C PRO A 45 1.93 3.97 -24.16
N GLY A 46 3.11 3.38 -24.03
CA GLY A 46 4.01 3.56 -22.88
C GLY A 46 3.66 2.69 -21.67
N ALA A 47 2.74 1.73 -21.83
CA ALA A 47 2.52 0.66 -20.86
C ALA A 47 3.45 -0.53 -21.18
N PHE A 48 4.22 -0.92 -20.19
CA PHE A 48 5.12 -2.07 -20.23
C PHE A 48 4.70 -3.03 -19.14
N LEU A 49 4.16 -4.18 -19.52
CA LEU A 49 3.47 -5.08 -18.61
C LEU A 49 4.30 -6.31 -18.25
N ASP A 50 4.07 -6.81 -17.04
CA ASP A 50 4.51 -8.13 -16.56
C ASP A 50 6.03 -8.35 -16.53
N PHE A 51 6.81 -7.29 -16.31
CA PHE A 51 8.25 -7.43 -16.07
C PHE A 51 8.53 -8.28 -14.82
N ARG A 52 9.37 -9.28 -15.00
CA ARG A 52 9.73 -10.21 -13.94
C ARG A 52 10.81 -9.65 -13.03
N TYR A 53 10.51 -9.45 -11.75
CA TYR A 53 11.47 -9.02 -10.73
C TYR A 53 11.88 -10.14 -9.76
N GLY A 54 11.23 -11.31 -9.83
CA GLY A 54 11.49 -12.44 -8.94
C GLY A 54 11.00 -13.78 -9.50
N PRO A 55 11.24 -14.89 -8.79
CA PRO A 55 11.01 -16.25 -9.31
C PRO A 55 9.56 -16.66 -9.36
N ARG A 56 8.69 -16.16 -8.47
CA ARG A 56 7.30 -16.61 -8.37
C ARG A 56 6.41 -16.01 -9.47
N PRO A 57 5.30 -16.68 -9.85
CA PRO A 57 4.44 -16.23 -10.94
C PRO A 57 3.93 -14.79 -10.77
N ARG A 58 3.59 -14.37 -9.54
CA ARG A 58 3.08 -13.04 -9.22
C ARG A 58 4.18 -11.98 -9.02
N ASN A 59 5.45 -12.36 -9.07
CA ASN A 59 6.56 -11.41 -9.01
C ASN A 59 6.72 -10.67 -10.35
N ARG A 60 5.73 -9.84 -10.65
CA ARG A 60 5.60 -9.03 -11.86
C ARG A 60 5.35 -7.58 -11.51
N VAL A 61 5.89 -6.71 -12.35
CA VAL A 61 5.69 -5.26 -12.27
C VAL A 61 5.15 -4.77 -13.61
N ASP A 62 4.11 -3.94 -13.57
CA ASP A 62 3.68 -3.15 -14.71
C ASP A 62 4.26 -1.74 -14.57
N VAL A 63 4.76 -1.19 -15.67
CA VAL A 63 5.36 0.14 -15.70
C VAL A 63 4.63 0.99 -16.74
N PHE A 64 4.33 2.22 -16.38
CA PHE A 64 3.64 3.20 -17.22
C PHE A 64 4.49 4.47 -17.27
N GLN A 65 4.89 4.88 -18.48
CA GLN A 65 5.67 6.08 -18.66
C GLN A 65 4.78 7.30 -18.90
N CYS A 66 5.10 8.42 -18.27
CA CYS A 66 4.42 9.69 -18.45
C CYS A 66 4.94 10.48 -19.66
N GLY A 67 6.02 10.03 -20.30
CA GLY A 67 6.64 10.68 -21.45
C GLY A 67 7.63 11.81 -21.11
N ARG A 68 7.91 12.06 -19.84
CA ARG A 68 8.94 13.03 -19.42
C ARG A 68 10.30 12.35 -19.21
N ALA A 69 11.35 12.97 -19.69
CA ALA A 69 12.71 12.52 -19.40
C ALA A 69 13.02 12.68 -17.91
N GLN A 70 13.64 11.67 -17.29
CA GLN A 70 14.01 11.67 -15.89
C GLN A 70 12.84 11.91 -14.91
N ALA A 71 11.62 11.49 -15.28
CA ALA A 71 10.46 11.55 -14.41
C ALA A 71 10.75 10.83 -13.08
N PRO A 72 10.29 11.35 -11.92
CA PRO A 72 10.30 10.58 -10.70
C PRO A 72 9.40 9.35 -10.85
N LEU A 73 9.68 8.29 -10.08
CA LEU A 73 8.92 7.05 -10.12
C LEU A 73 7.97 6.96 -8.93
N PHE A 74 6.70 6.80 -9.24
CA PHE A 74 5.67 6.42 -8.28
C PHE A 74 5.51 4.90 -8.30
N VAL A 75 5.67 4.24 -7.16
CA VAL A 75 5.50 2.78 -7.02
C VAL A 75 4.28 2.51 -6.16
N PHE A 76 3.33 1.73 -6.67
CA PHE A 76 2.11 1.39 -5.95
C PHE A 76 2.00 -0.09 -5.63
N ILE A 77 1.60 -0.39 -4.38
CA ILE A 77 1.37 -1.73 -3.84
C ILE A 77 -0.11 -1.87 -3.48
N HIS A 78 -0.78 -2.83 -4.09
CA HIS A 78 -2.22 -3.06 -3.86
C HIS A 78 -2.52 -3.59 -2.47
N GLY A 79 -3.77 -3.38 -2.02
CA GLY A 79 -4.35 -3.96 -0.82
C GLY A 79 -5.00 -5.32 -1.06
N GLY A 80 -5.72 -5.79 -0.03
CA GLY A 80 -6.45 -7.06 -0.05
C GLY A 80 -6.00 -8.01 1.04
N TYR A 81 -5.58 -7.48 2.18
CA TYR A 81 -5.14 -8.25 3.36
C TYR A 81 -4.07 -9.30 3.05
N TRP A 82 -3.18 -9.03 2.05
CA TRP A 82 -2.13 -9.95 1.57
C TRP A 82 -2.67 -11.29 1.02
N GLN A 83 -4.00 -11.42 0.85
CA GLN A 83 -4.71 -12.67 0.53
C GLN A 83 -5.50 -12.62 -0.78
N ARG A 84 -5.68 -11.43 -1.36
CA ARG A 84 -6.53 -11.23 -2.53
C ARG A 84 -6.10 -10.00 -3.34
N ASN A 85 -6.74 -9.82 -4.48
CA ASN A 85 -6.48 -8.79 -5.47
C ASN A 85 -5.20 -9.03 -6.28
N SER A 86 -4.93 -8.12 -7.20
CA SER A 86 -3.73 -8.14 -8.03
C SER A 86 -3.44 -6.73 -8.56
N LYS A 87 -2.23 -6.50 -9.06
CA LYS A 87 -1.79 -5.22 -9.61
C LYS A 87 -2.66 -4.73 -10.78
N GLU A 88 -3.23 -5.68 -11.55
CA GLU A 88 -4.06 -5.41 -12.73
C GLU A 88 -5.29 -4.58 -12.38
N ILE A 89 -5.94 -4.87 -11.24
CA ILE A 89 -7.15 -4.17 -10.78
C ILE A 89 -6.86 -2.70 -10.48
N PHE A 90 -5.63 -2.37 -10.10
CA PHE A 90 -5.26 -1.05 -9.59
C PHE A 90 -4.44 -0.21 -10.57
N ALA A 91 -4.31 -0.60 -11.84
CA ALA A 91 -3.55 0.21 -12.80
C ALA A 91 -4.13 1.63 -12.99
N CYS A 92 -5.44 1.81 -12.80
CA CYS A 92 -6.09 3.13 -12.84
C CYS A 92 -5.57 4.10 -11.77
N ILE A 93 -4.98 3.61 -10.69
CA ILE A 93 -4.37 4.46 -9.64
C ILE A 93 -3.15 5.24 -10.19
N ALA A 94 -2.56 4.76 -11.27
CA ALA A 94 -1.48 5.47 -11.94
C ALA A 94 -1.94 6.76 -12.67
N GLU A 95 -3.24 6.96 -12.91
CA GLU A 95 -3.76 8.11 -13.68
C GLU A 95 -3.32 9.45 -13.09
N GLY A 96 -3.50 9.64 -11.77
CA GLY A 96 -3.10 10.86 -11.08
C GLY A 96 -1.59 11.12 -11.14
N PRO A 97 -0.73 10.19 -10.70
CA PRO A 97 0.73 10.33 -10.79
C PRO A 97 1.23 10.58 -12.23
N LEU A 98 0.72 9.83 -13.22
CA LEU A 98 1.10 10.03 -14.62
C LEU A 98 0.76 11.44 -15.13
N ALA A 99 -0.42 11.95 -14.80
CA ALA A 99 -0.83 13.32 -15.18
C ALA A 99 0.03 14.38 -14.49
N ASN A 100 0.53 14.08 -13.29
CA ASN A 100 1.45 14.93 -12.53
C ASN A 100 2.93 14.75 -12.91
N GLY A 101 3.22 13.98 -13.96
CA GLY A 101 4.55 13.86 -14.55
C GLY A 101 5.47 12.84 -13.85
N PHE A 102 4.89 11.85 -13.20
CA PHE A 102 5.60 10.68 -12.68
C PHE A 102 5.49 9.52 -13.67
N ASP A 103 6.54 8.73 -13.80
CA ASP A 103 6.37 7.35 -14.24
C ASP A 103 5.73 6.56 -13.10
N ALA A 104 4.95 5.52 -13.43
CA ALA A 104 4.26 4.73 -12.41
C ALA A 104 4.60 3.24 -12.55
N ALA A 105 4.78 2.54 -11.43
CA ALA A 105 5.00 1.10 -11.37
C ALA A 105 3.99 0.45 -10.41
N LEU A 106 3.30 -0.58 -10.87
CA LEU A 106 2.36 -1.38 -10.07
C LEU A 106 2.99 -2.72 -9.75
N VAL A 107 3.15 -3.01 -8.46
CA VAL A 107 3.84 -4.22 -7.98
C VAL A 107 2.83 -5.31 -7.65
N GLY A 108 2.97 -6.46 -8.33
CA GLY A 108 2.33 -7.71 -7.94
C GLY A 108 3.22 -8.46 -6.95
N TYR A 109 2.61 -9.20 -6.05
CA TYR A 109 3.30 -10.03 -5.07
C TYR A 109 2.50 -11.31 -4.80
N THR A 110 3.15 -12.35 -4.27
CA THR A 110 2.51 -13.62 -3.91
C THR A 110 1.58 -13.42 -2.72
N LEU A 111 0.43 -14.07 -2.74
CA LEU A 111 -0.58 -13.93 -1.70
C LEU A 111 -0.47 -15.06 -0.66
N ALA A 112 -0.92 -14.81 0.55
CA ALA A 112 -1.14 -15.85 1.54
C ALA A 112 -2.35 -16.72 1.13
N PRO A 113 -2.32 -18.04 1.38
CA PRO A 113 -1.29 -18.77 2.13
C PRO A 113 -0.13 -19.30 1.28
N GLU A 114 -0.03 -18.97 -0.04
CA GLU A 114 1.05 -19.43 -0.92
C GLU A 114 2.43 -18.85 -0.54
N ALA A 115 2.44 -17.74 0.20
CA ALA A 115 3.63 -17.16 0.78
C ALA A 115 3.33 -16.68 2.20
N THR A 116 4.32 -16.77 3.09
CA THR A 116 4.26 -16.14 4.43
C THR A 116 4.34 -14.63 4.30
N LEU A 117 3.96 -13.90 5.34
CA LEU A 117 4.07 -12.44 5.32
C LEU A 117 5.53 -11.98 5.23
N THR A 118 6.45 -12.72 5.83
CA THR A 118 7.91 -12.50 5.70
C THR A 118 8.36 -12.56 4.24
N GLU A 119 7.91 -13.57 3.50
CA GLU A 119 8.24 -13.72 2.08
C GLU A 119 7.62 -12.60 1.24
N ILE A 120 6.36 -12.23 1.50
CA ILE A 120 5.65 -11.15 0.81
C ILE A 120 6.39 -9.81 0.98
N VAL A 121 6.81 -9.48 2.22
CA VAL A 121 7.62 -8.27 2.50
C VAL A 121 8.95 -8.34 1.74
N GLY A 122 9.59 -9.50 1.72
CA GLY A 122 10.84 -9.72 0.96
C GLY A 122 10.65 -9.53 -0.54
N GLU A 123 9.53 -9.99 -1.11
CA GLU A 123 9.18 -9.80 -2.52
C GLU A 123 9.01 -8.31 -2.87
N VAL A 124 8.27 -7.56 -2.06
CA VAL A 124 8.04 -6.12 -2.29
C VAL A 124 9.35 -5.33 -2.19
N ARG A 125 10.18 -5.57 -1.18
CA ARG A 125 11.51 -4.96 -1.09
C ARG A 125 12.36 -5.26 -2.32
N ARG A 126 12.32 -6.50 -2.81
CA ARG A 126 13.02 -6.90 -4.04
C ARG A 126 12.48 -6.14 -5.25
N ALA A 127 11.16 -5.97 -5.37
CA ALA A 127 10.56 -5.24 -6.48
C ALA A 127 11.04 -3.79 -6.54
N VAL A 128 11.06 -3.09 -5.38
CA VAL A 128 11.50 -1.68 -5.33
C VAL A 128 13.00 -1.57 -5.66
N ARG A 129 13.85 -2.46 -5.12
CA ARG A 129 15.27 -2.52 -5.48
C ARG A 129 15.49 -2.82 -6.96
N TRP A 130 14.71 -3.76 -7.52
CA TRP A 130 14.79 -4.10 -8.94
C TRP A 130 14.41 -2.90 -9.82
N LEU A 131 13.37 -2.15 -9.47
CA LEU A 131 13.01 -0.92 -10.18
C LEU A 131 14.14 0.12 -10.15
N ARG A 132 14.88 0.23 -9.04
CA ARG A 132 16.01 1.15 -8.92
C ARG A 132 17.21 0.71 -9.76
N VAL A 133 17.51 -0.59 -9.84
CA VAL A 133 18.70 -1.14 -10.48
C VAL A 133 18.47 -1.45 -11.97
N ASP A 134 17.38 -2.13 -12.29
CA ASP A 134 17.04 -2.58 -13.64
C ASP A 134 16.09 -1.64 -14.38
N GLY A 135 15.38 -0.77 -13.66
CA GLY A 135 14.47 0.23 -14.22
C GLY A 135 15.08 1.06 -15.35
N PRO A 136 16.35 1.51 -15.27
CA PRO A 136 17.01 2.24 -16.36
C PRO A 136 17.02 1.49 -17.70
N ARG A 137 17.08 0.15 -17.71
CA ARG A 137 17.00 -0.67 -18.93
C ARG A 137 15.61 -0.64 -19.57
N LEU A 138 14.61 -0.23 -18.81
CA LEU A 138 13.21 -0.08 -19.25
C LEU A 138 12.88 1.40 -19.57
N GLY A 139 13.89 2.28 -19.58
CA GLY A 139 13.70 3.70 -19.76
C GLY A 139 13.23 4.45 -18.51
N ILE A 140 13.17 3.80 -17.36
CA ILE A 140 12.89 4.45 -16.06
C ILE A 140 14.19 5.01 -15.52
N THR A 141 14.45 6.28 -15.73
CA THR A 141 15.69 6.95 -15.28
C THR A 141 15.45 7.81 -14.03
N ALA A 142 14.52 7.38 -13.19
CA ALA A 142 14.08 8.11 -12.01
C ALA A 142 15.21 8.26 -10.96
N LYS A 143 15.44 9.50 -10.53
CA LYS A 143 16.35 9.82 -9.42
C LYS A 143 15.67 9.70 -8.05
N LYS A 144 14.34 9.77 -8.02
CA LYS A 144 13.51 9.70 -6.82
C LYS A 144 12.42 8.66 -6.99
N ILE A 145 12.21 7.85 -5.96
CA ILE A 145 11.14 6.86 -5.86
C ILE A 145 10.22 7.24 -4.70
N VAL A 146 8.95 7.44 -4.99
CA VAL A 146 7.88 7.52 -3.98
C VAL A 146 7.17 6.18 -3.92
N LEU A 147 7.29 5.50 -2.78
CA LEU A 147 6.63 4.23 -2.54
C LEU A 147 5.26 4.47 -1.91
N SER A 148 4.22 3.92 -2.49
CA SER A 148 2.86 4.04 -1.97
C SER A 148 2.14 2.70 -1.98
N GLY A 149 1.13 2.59 -1.15
CA GLY A 149 0.26 1.43 -1.13
C GLY A 149 -0.95 1.64 -0.25
N TRP A 150 -1.97 0.86 -0.50
CA TRP A 150 -3.26 0.96 0.15
C TRP A 150 -3.55 -0.26 1.03
N SER A 151 -4.07 -0.05 2.24
CA SER A 151 -4.48 -1.14 3.15
C SER A 151 -3.28 -2.06 3.48
N ALA A 152 -3.33 -3.35 3.14
CA ALA A 152 -2.17 -4.24 3.20
C ALA A 152 -0.95 -3.68 2.42
N GLY A 153 -1.19 -2.97 1.30
CA GLY A 153 -0.14 -2.26 0.58
C GLY A 153 0.46 -1.10 1.38
N GLY A 154 -0.33 -0.43 2.24
CA GLY A 154 0.17 0.58 3.17
C GLY A 154 1.11 0.01 4.23
N HIS A 155 0.82 -1.18 4.74
CA HIS A 155 1.74 -1.96 5.57
C HIS A 155 3.03 -2.28 4.80
N LEU A 156 2.91 -2.80 3.57
CA LEU A 156 4.07 -3.14 2.73
C LEU A 156 4.91 -1.91 2.37
N THR A 157 4.26 -0.74 2.19
CA THR A 157 4.95 0.55 2.04
C THR A 157 5.80 0.88 3.27
N ALA A 158 5.22 0.78 4.47
CA ALA A 158 5.94 1.06 5.70
C ALA A 158 7.13 0.11 5.93
N THR A 159 6.96 -1.19 5.65
CA THR A 159 8.00 -2.21 5.82
C THR A 159 9.11 -2.15 4.76
N ALA A 160 8.81 -1.61 3.57
CA ALA A 160 9.77 -1.46 2.47
C ALA A 160 10.29 -0.02 2.29
N LEU A 161 9.98 0.90 3.19
CA LEU A 161 10.29 2.33 3.06
C LEU A 161 11.79 2.62 2.91
N ALA A 162 12.66 1.79 3.48
CA ALA A 162 14.11 1.91 3.35
C ALA A 162 14.63 1.77 1.89
N GLU A 163 13.82 1.21 0.99
CA GLU A 163 14.16 1.03 -0.43
C GLU A 163 13.74 2.25 -1.28
N ALA A 164 13.05 3.25 -0.69
CA ALA A 164 12.49 4.41 -1.38
C ALA A 164 12.96 5.73 -0.77
N ASP A 165 12.81 6.82 -1.52
CA ASP A 165 13.22 8.17 -1.08
C ASP A 165 12.14 8.84 -0.23
N ALA A 166 10.87 8.45 -0.42
CA ALA A 166 9.73 8.88 0.39
C ALA A 166 8.60 7.85 0.31
N GLY A 167 7.64 7.92 1.23
CA GLY A 167 6.49 7.02 1.26
C GLY A 167 5.15 7.71 1.46
N LEU A 168 4.09 7.10 0.91
CA LEU A 168 2.69 7.44 1.16
C LEU A 168 1.92 6.14 1.49
N ALA A 169 1.71 5.88 2.78
CA ALA A 169 0.94 4.74 3.26
C ALA A 169 -0.53 5.15 3.44
N ILE A 170 -1.43 4.54 2.65
CA ILE A 170 -2.84 4.88 2.61
C ILE A 170 -3.63 3.80 3.35
N SER A 171 -4.35 4.17 4.42
CA SER A 171 -5.23 3.28 5.20
C SER A 171 -4.52 1.99 5.63
N GLY A 172 -3.25 2.12 6.04
CA GLY A 172 -2.36 1.00 6.29
C GLY A 172 -2.64 0.25 7.59
N ILE A 173 -2.04 -0.94 7.71
CA ILE A 173 -2.05 -1.76 8.91
C ILE A 173 -0.63 -1.74 9.48
N PHE A 174 -0.47 -1.24 10.70
CA PHE A 174 0.85 -0.99 11.27
C PHE A 174 1.13 -1.80 12.54
N ASP A 175 0.08 -2.39 13.15
CA ASP A 175 0.15 -3.39 14.20
C ASP A 175 -0.56 -4.66 13.73
N LEU A 176 0.15 -5.77 13.65
CA LEU A 176 -0.37 -7.04 13.16
C LEU A 176 -1.04 -7.90 14.24
N GLU A 177 -0.95 -7.51 15.52
CA GLU A 177 -1.54 -8.30 16.60
C GLU A 177 -3.04 -8.50 16.41
N PRO A 178 -3.86 -7.49 16.12
CA PRO A 178 -5.28 -7.71 15.86
C PRO A 178 -5.53 -8.60 14.64
N CYS A 179 -4.68 -8.54 13.60
CA CYS A 179 -4.80 -9.44 12.44
C CYS A 179 -4.50 -10.89 12.79
N ARG A 180 -3.56 -11.15 13.71
CA ARG A 180 -3.28 -12.50 14.21
C ARG A 180 -4.42 -13.06 15.05
N LEU A 181 -5.19 -12.20 15.71
CA LEU A 181 -6.28 -12.57 16.61
C LEU A 181 -7.65 -12.66 15.93
N ASN A 182 -7.79 -12.26 14.67
CA ASN A 182 -9.05 -12.24 13.92
C ASN A 182 -9.06 -13.23 12.74
N TYR A 183 -10.17 -13.28 11.98
CA TYR A 183 -10.40 -14.20 10.86
C TYR A 183 -9.32 -14.13 9.76
N LEU A 184 -8.58 -13.04 9.66
CA LEU A 184 -7.52 -12.91 8.67
C LEU A 184 -6.41 -13.93 8.88
N ASN A 185 -6.20 -14.35 10.12
CA ASN A 185 -5.15 -15.31 10.46
C ASN A 185 -5.42 -16.73 9.97
N ASP A 186 -6.64 -17.06 9.63
CA ASP A 186 -6.97 -18.38 9.07
C ASP A 186 -6.16 -18.68 7.79
N LYS A 187 -5.83 -17.64 7.01
CA LYS A 187 -4.97 -17.74 5.82
C LYS A 187 -3.56 -17.18 6.02
N LEU A 188 -3.41 -16.12 6.82
CA LEU A 188 -2.10 -15.50 7.05
C LEU A 188 -1.17 -16.40 7.83
N GLN A 189 -1.72 -17.17 8.79
CA GLN A 189 -0.97 -18.09 9.65
C GLN A 189 0.24 -17.42 10.33
N LEU A 190 0.04 -16.15 10.76
CA LEU A 190 1.09 -15.35 11.40
C LEU A 190 1.58 -16.02 12.69
N SER A 191 2.85 -16.28 12.76
CA SER A 191 3.52 -16.62 14.03
C SER A 191 3.60 -15.39 14.95
N LEU A 192 3.89 -15.59 16.21
CA LEU A 192 4.14 -14.47 17.14
C LEU A 192 5.39 -13.68 16.72
N GLU A 193 6.42 -14.37 16.25
CA GLU A 193 7.66 -13.76 15.74
C GLU A 193 7.36 -12.88 14.54
N GLU A 194 6.60 -13.38 13.55
CA GLU A 194 6.22 -12.57 12.36
C GLU A 194 5.36 -11.37 12.75
N GLN A 195 4.38 -11.56 13.65
CA GLN A 195 3.58 -10.46 14.16
C GLN A 195 4.44 -9.34 14.74
N ILE A 196 5.45 -9.68 15.54
CA ILE A 196 6.35 -8.69 16.17
C ILE A 196 7.29 -8.08 15.13
N ALA A 197 7.96 -8.93 14.34
CA ALA A 197 9.02 -8.51 13.41
C ALA A 197 8.48 -7.70 12.22
N LEU A 198 7.21 -7.92 11.84
CA LEU A 198 6.61 -7.29 10.67
C LEU A 198 5.55 -6.22 11.02
N SER A 199 5.33 -5.91 12.30
CA SER A 199 4.51 -4.76 12.71
C SER A 199 5.33 -3.48 12.63
N PRO A 200 5.08 -2.56 11.68
CA PRO A 200 5.85 -1.32 11.55
C PRO A 200 5.93 -0.49 12.82
N ILE A 201 4.87 -0.47 13.62
CA ILE A 201 4.82 0.26 14.90
C ILE A 201 5.77 -0.32 15.96
N ARG A 202 6.12 -1.60 15.85
CA ARG A 202 7.01 -2.31 16.78
C ARG A 202 8.46 -2.33 16.30
N GLN A 203 8.71 -1.92 15.06
CA GLN A 203 10.01 -2.00 14.38
C GLN A 203 10.41 -0.64 13.81
N LEU A 204 10.41 0.38 14.68
CA LEU A 204 10.82 1.73 14.29
C LEU A 204 12.35 1.77 14.11
N PRO A 205 12.85 2.14 12.91
CA PRO A 205 14.30 2.25 12.68
C PRO A 205 14.87 3.53 13.33
N ALA A 206 16.18 3.59 13.47
CA ALA A 206 16.86 4.80 13.96
C ALA A 206 16.72 6.00 12.99
N THR A 207 16.66 5.71 11.69
CA THR A 207 16.45 6.71 10.63
C THR A 207 15.53 6.14 9.56
N ALA A 208 14.74 6.98 8.92
CA ALA A 208 13.87 6.56 7.81
C ALA A 208 13.62 7.72 6.84
N SER A 209 13.26 7.37 5.60
CA SER A 209 12.70 8.31 4.62
C SER A 209 11.39 8.93 5.14
N PRO A 210 11.01 10.14 4.67
CA PRO A 210 9.72 10.74 4.98
C PRO A 210 8.55 9.83 4.64
N LEU A 211 7.56 9.77 5.54
CA LEU A 211 6.35 8.99 5.35
C LEU A 211 5.11 9.83 5.65
N VAL A 212 4.23 9.95 4.66
CA VAL A 212 2.87 10.42 4.87
C VAL A 212 1.97 9.23 5.16
N ILE A 213 1.17 9.32 6.23
CA ILE A 213 0.20 8.31 6.65
C ILE A 213 -1.19 8.90 6.42
N ALA A 214 -1.82 8.52 5.32
CA ALA A 214 -3.14 8.97 4.94
C ALA A 214 -4.22 7.96 5.33
N PHE A 215 -5.38 8.44 5.72
CA PHE A 215 -6.56 7.61 6.00
C PHE A 215 -7.85 8.42 5.85
N GLY A 216 -8.96 7.73 5.54
CA GLY A 216 -10.28 8.34 5.46
C GLY A 216 -10.93 8.45 6.84
N THR A 217 -11.60 9.58 7.13
CA THR A 217 -12.30 9.74 8.42
C THR A 217 -13.61 8.94 8.49
N GLY A 218 -14.09 8.39 7.38
CA GLY A 218 -15.22 7.46 7.31
C GLY A 218 -14.83 5.98 7.37
N GLU A 219 -13.57 5.66 7.59
CA GLU A 219 -13.11 4.27 7.75
C GLU A 219 -13.48 3.68 9.11
N LEU A 220 -13.40 2.36 9.21
CA LEU A 220 -13.57 1.65 10.48
C LEU A 220 -12.61 2.23 11.55
N PRO A 221 -13.06 2.38 12.80
CA PRO A 221 -12.27 3.00 13.88
C PRO A 221 -10.88 2.38 14.09
N GLU A 222 -10.76 1.06 13.94
CA GLU A 222 -9.47 0.36 14.08
C GLU A 222 -8.47 0.75 13.00
N LEU A 223 -8.89 0.95 11.74
CA LEU A 223 -7.99 1.40 10.67
C LEU A 223 -7.50 2.82 10.91
N GLN A 224 -8.40 3.72 11.35
CA GLN A 224 -8.05 5.08 11.74
C GLN A 224 -7.09 5.08 12.94
N ARG A 225 -7.34 4.23 13.96
CA ARG A 225 -6.46 4.09 15.13
C ARG A 225 -5.07 3.64 14.70
N GLN A 226 -4.97 2.61 13.88
CA GLN A 226 -3.69 2.10 13.35
C GLN A 226 -2.86 3.22 12.72
N SER A 227 -3.47 4.06 11.91
CA SER A 227 -2.81 5.20 11.25
C SER A 227 -2.34 6.26 12.25
N ARG A 228 -3.18 6.61 13.23
CA ARG A 228 -2.83 7.60 14.26
C ARG A 228 -1.73 7.09 15.18
N ASP A 229 -1.84 5.87 15.66
CA ASP A 229 -0.88 5.28 16.60
C ASP A 229 0.51 5.16 15.93
N TYR A 230 0.57 4.73 14.68
CA TYR A 230 1.85 4.63 13.96
C TYR A 230 2.48 5.99 13.69
N HIS A 231 1.68 7.00 13.31
CA HIS A 231 2.17 8.36 13.17
C HIS A 231 2.76 8.86 14.49
N SER A 232 2.03 8.71 15.60
CA SER A 232 2.47 9.12 16.94
C SER A 232 3.77 8.45 17.34
N ALA A 233 3.86 7.12 17.19
CA ALA A 233 5.06 6.37 17.51
C ALA A 233 6.30 6.84 16.68
N ARG A 234 6.12 7.12 15.38
CA ARG A 234 7.19 7.69 14.54
C ARG A 234 7.63 9.07 15.04
N LYS A 235 6.69 9.94 15.41
CA LYS A 235 6.97 11.29 15.94
C LYS A 235 7.72 11.24 17.26
N GLU A 236 7.35 10.34 18.15
CA GLU A 236 7.99 10.17 19.48
C GLU A 236 9.48 9.84 19.37
N VAL A 237 9.87 9.06 18.33
CA VAL A 237 11.29 8.72 18.09
C VAL A 237 11.97 9.68 17.09
N GLY A 238 11.35 10.79 16.73
CA GLY A 238 11.93 11.81 15.85
C GLY A 238 11.99 11.46 14.36
N LEU A 239 11.28 10.41 13.91
CA LEU A 239 11.24 10.05 12.49
C LEU A 239 10.35 11.01 11.69
N PRO A 240 10.73 11.38 10.45
CA PRO A 240 9.93 12.25 9.61
C PRO A 240 8.60 11.57 9.26
N SER A 241 7.50 12.14 9.76
CA SER A 241 6.15 11.59 9.62
C SER A 241 5.12 12.70 9.55
N GLU A 242 4.19 12.57 8.60
CA GLU A 242 3.03 13.45 8.44
C GLU A 242 1.75 12.60 8.50
N GLN A 243 0.74 13.10 9.18
CA GLN A 243 -0.60 12.50 9.19
C GLN A 243 -1.52 13.29 8.26
N MET A 244 -2.24 12.57 7.38
CA MET A 244 -3.14 13.18 6.39
C MET A 244 -4.53 12.54 6.45
N PRO A 245 -5.43 12.99 7.37
CA PRO A 245 -6.81 12.55 7.39
C PRO A 245 -7.60 13.17 6.21
N LEU A 246 -8.26 12.33 5.42
CA LEU A 246 -9.15 12.77 4.35
C LEU A 246 -10.61 12.70 4.80
N ILE A 247 -11.20 13.87 4.95
CA ILE A 247 -12.55 14.01 5.53
C ILE A 247 -13.61 13.42 4.61
N GLY A 248 -14.47 12.55 5.16
CA GLY A 248 -15.59 11.93 4.49
C GLY A 248 -15.25 10.72 3.61
N HIS A 249 -13.96 10.44 3.38
CA HIS A 249 -13.56 9.26 2.62
C HIS A 249 -13.64 7.99 3.46
N ASP A 250 -14.18 6.93 2.87
CA ASP A 250 -14.12 5.56 3.36
C ASP A 250 -12.86 4.83 2.85
N HIS A 251 -12.71 3.56 3.22
CA HIS A 251 -11.56 2.73 2.87
C HIS A 251 -11.31 2.57 1.36
N PHE A 252 -12.35 2.70 0.53
CA PHE A 252 -12.25 2.57 -0.93
C PHE A 252 -12.23 3.94 -1.62
N SER A 253 -13.12 4.84 -1.26
CA SER A 253 -13.24 6.15 -1.91
C SER A 253 -11.98 7.01 -1.77
N ILE A 254 -11.15 6.77 -0.75
CA ILE A 254 -9.88 7.47 -0.55
C ILE A 254 -8.91 7.30 -1.72
N LEU A 255 -8.96 6.18 -2.44
CA LEU A 255 -8.08 5.93 -3.59
C LEU A 255 -8.41 6.82 -4.81
N GLU A 256 -9.62 7.36 -4.90
CA GLU A 256 -9.95 8.32 -5.96
C GLU A 256 -9.13 9.61 -5.82
N GLU A 257 -8.73 9.98 -4.62
CA GLU A 257 -7.83 11.11 -4.35
C GLU A 257 -6.39 10.86 -4.86
N LEU A 258 -6.04 9.62 -5.14
CA LEU A 258 -4.76 9.27 -5.75
C LEU A 258 -4.89 9.08 -7.27
N ALA A 259 -6.01 8.50 -7.73
CA ALA A 259 -6.28 8.29 -9.15
C ALA A 259 -6.60 9.60 -9.88
N SER A 260 -7.20 10.58 -9.21
CA SER A 260 -7.48 11.90 -9.81
C SER A 260 -6.21 12.74 -9.95
N PRO A 261 -5.98 13.39 -11.12
CA PRO A 261 -4.87 14.34 -11.29
C PRO A 261 -4.87 15.48 -10.26
N ASP A 262 -6.05 15.97 -9.89
CA ASP A 262 -6.25 17.08 -8.96
C ASP A 262 -6.52 16.60 -7.51
N GLY A 263 -6.40 15.30 -7.27
CA GLY A 263 -6.67 14.71 -5.98
C GLY A 263 -5.60 15.03 -4.94
N LYS A 264 -6.01 15.10 -3.67
CA LYS A 264 -5.13 15.46 -2.55
C LYS A 264 -3.96 14.50 -2.37
N LEU A 265 -4.18 13.20 -2.61
CA LEU A 265 -3.11 12.21 -2.53
C LEU A 265 -2.15 12.30 -3.71
N ALA A 266 -2.65 12.61 -4.93
CA ALA A 266 -1.79 12.87 -6.09
C ALA A 266 -0.92 14.13 -5.88
N ALA A 267 -1.49 15.20 -5.34
CA ALA A 267 -0.75 16.40 -4.94
C ALA A 267 0.29 16.10 -3.83
N CYS A 268 -0.05 15.23 -2.87
CA CYS A 268 0.88 14.79 -1.83
C CYS A 268 2.09 14.05 -2.44
N VAL A 269 1.88 13.15 -3.41
CA VAL A 269 2.97 12.46 -4.12
C VAL A 269 3.91 13.46 -4.78
N SER A 270 3.38 14.51 -5.43
CA SER A 270 4.19 15.55 -6.08
C SER A 270 5.05 16.31 -5.08
N ARG A 271 4.51 16.63 -3.90
CA ARG A 271 5.22 17.32 -2.82
C ARG A 271 6.38 16.48 -2.23
N LEU A 272 6.27 15.17 -2.24
CA LEU A 272 7.29 14.26 -1.66
C LEU A 272 8.60 14.20 -2.47
N VAL A 273 8.64 14.73 -3.68
CA VAL A 273 9.85 14.79 -4.53
C VAL A 273 10.33 16.21 -4.84
N ALA A 274 9.59 17.22 -4.38
CA ALA A 274 9.88 18.63 -4.58
C ALA A 274 11.17 19.09 -3.85
#